data_ef3ea71dc2eeded853cccb01e2dc0622
#
_entry.id   ef3ea71dc2eeded853cccb01e2dc0622
#
_cell.length_a   1.000
_cell.length_b   1.000
_cell.length_c   1.000
_cell.angle_alpha   90.00
_cell.angle_beta   90.00
_cell.angle_gamma   90.00
#
_symmetry.space_group_name_H-M   'P 1'
#
loop_
_entity.id
_entity.type
_entity.pdbx_description
1 polymer ?
#
loop_
_entity_poly.entity_id
_entity_poly.type
_entity_poly.pdbx_seq_one_letter_code
_entity_poly.pdbx_strand_id
1 'polypeptide(L)'
;DSFIKNLLLDNLLLVDIYNRAKKLHIDADVRRAVMILELQQEKDHSSMESVKSFFGGKSKDFITAVDEKSIIIVKELEEGEGYADLDKLSHAILDTLGLNQNEETHIAYGTIVNELKEVSRSYKEARMALDVGKIFFGEKDVIAYSSLGIGRLIYQLPIPLCKMFIKEIFENKSPDDFDEETLVTIDKFFENSLNVSETSRQLYIHRNTLVYRLDKLQKSTGLDLRVFEDAITFKIALMVVRYMKYMETLEY
;
A
#
# COMPACT_ATOMS: atom_id res chain seq x y z
N ASP A 1 8.85 4.30 -25.64
CA ASP A 1 8.44 4.89 -24.34
C ASP A 1 6.99 5.37 -24.36
N SER A 2 6.56 6.09 -25.38
CA SER A 2 5.16 6.53 -25.55
C SER A 2 4.16 5.37 -25.59
N PHE A 3 4.52 4.25 -26.23
CA PHE A 3 3.67 3.06 -26.28
C PHE A 3 3.43 2.48 -24.87
N ILE A 4 4.49 2.33 -24.07
CA ILE A 4 4.40 1.78 -22.72
C ILE A 4 3.57 2.70 -21.81
N LYS A 5 3.76 4.02 -21.87
CA LYS A 5 2.94 4.98 -21.11
C LYS A 5 1.47 4.87 -21.43
N ASN A 6 1.11 4.82 -22.71
CA ASN A 6 -0.28 4.67 -23.14
C ASN A 6 -0.87 3.30 -22.73
N LEU A 7 -0.05 2.25 -22.78
CA LEU A 7 -0.45 0.91 -22.31
C LEU A 7 -0.77 0.92 -20.81
N LEU A 8 0.10 1.49 -19.99
CA LEU A 8 -0.10 1.61 -18.54
C LEU A 8 -1.36 2.40 -18.18
N LEU A 9 -1.62 3.48 -18.90
CA LEU A 9 -2.77 4.35 -18.68
C LEU A 9 -4.08 3.85 -19.31
N ASP A 10 -4.06 2.67 -19.94
CA ASP A 10 -5.23 2.05 -20.59
C ASP A 10 -5.83 2.90 -21.71
N ASN A 11 -4.96 3.62 -22.44
CA ASN A 11 -5.34 4.54 -23.51
C ASN A 11 -5.31 3.90 -24.92
N LEU A 12 -5.13 2.58 -25.01
CA LEU A 12 -4.98 1.86 -26.26
C LEU A 12 -6.11 0.85 -26.47
N LEU A 13 -6.60 0.76 -27.69
CA LEU A 13 -7.47 -0.33 -28.07
C LEU A 13 -6.68 -1.64 -28.19
N LEU A 14 -7.34 -2.76 -27.95
CA LEU A 14 -6.70 -4.09 -27.98
C LEU A 14 -5.95 -4.37 -29.27
N VAL A 15 -6.55 -4.01 -30.42
CA VAL A 15 -5.93 -4.17 -31.75
C VAL A 15 -4.65 -3.34 -31.85
N ASP A 16 -4.66 -2.13 -31.31
CA ASP A 16 -3.50 -1.24 -31.35
C ASP A 16 -2.36 -1.76 -30.46
N ILE A 17 -2.69 -2.37 -29.31
CA ILE A 17 -1.69 -2.99 -28.44
C ILE A 17 -0.91 -4.07 -29.20
N TYR A 18 -1.59 -5.01 -29.84
CA TYR A 18 -0.94 -6.09 -30.59
C TYR A 18 -0.18 -5.60 -31.81
N ASN A 19 -0.75 -4.67 -32.59
CA ASN A 19 -0.10 -4.14 -33.79
C ASN A 19 1.17 -3.34 -33.44
N ARG A 20 1.12 -2.52 -32.40
CA ARG A 20 2.29 -1.73 -31.97
C ARG A 20 3.35 -2.60 -31.32
N ALA A 21 2.95 -3.57 -30.49
CA ALA A 21 3.87 -4.53 -29.88
C ALA A 21 4.66 -5.29 -30.96
N LYS A 22 3.98 -5.76 -32.01
CA LYS A 22 4.61 -6.44 -33.14
C LYS A 22 5.62 -5.55 -33.87
N LYS A 23 5.27 -4.29 -34.10
CA LYS A 23 6.18 -3.31 -34.74
C LYS A 23 7.42 -3.01 -33.88
N LEU A 24 7.27 -3.03 -32.58
CA LEU A 24 8.34 -2.74 -31.63
C LEU A 24 9.09 -3.99 -31.15
N HIS A 25 8.75 -5.16 -31.73
CA HIS A 25 9.32 -6.46 -31.31
C HIS A 25 9.17 -6.77 -29.84
N ILE A 26 8.02 -6.42 -29.28
CA ILE A 26 7.64 -6.71 -27.89
C ILE A 26 6.75 -7.95 -27.85
N ASP A 27 7.15 -8.96 -27.10
CA ASP A 27 6.35 -10.18 -26.93
C ASP A 27 5.07 -9.87 -26.15
N ALA A 28 3.92 -10.29 -26.68
CA ALA A 28 2.63 -10.06 -26.07
C ALA A 28 2.28 -11.08 -24.98
N ASP A 29 2.81 -12.29 -25.09
CA ASP A 29 2.45 -13.45 -24.23
C ASP A 29 3.59 -13.81 -23.27
N VAL A 30 4.07 -12.84 -22.53
CA VAL A 30 5.14 -12.98 -21.55
C VAL A 30 4.67 -12.52 -20.18
N ARG A 31 5.13 -13.19 -19.15
CA ARG A 31 4.81 -12.85 -17.75
C ARG A 31 5.48 -11.53 -17.35
N ARG A 32 4.68 -10.61 -16.86
CA ARG A 32 5.14 -9.29 -16.39
C ARG A 32 4.44 -8.87 -15.12
N ALA A 33 5.09 -8.02 -14.36
CA ALA A 33 4.48 -7.29 -13.26
C ALA A 33 4.91 -5.83 -13.30
N VAL A 34 4.03 -4.94 -12.86
CA VAL A 34 4.36 -3.52 -12.75
C VAL A 34 4.80 -3.21 -11.32
N MET A 35 5.94 -2.53 -11.21
CA MET A 35 6.48 -2.01 -9.97
C MET A 35 6.49 -0.49 -10.06
N ILE A 36 6.16 0.18 -8.97
CA ILE A 36 6.21 1.64 -8.88
C ILE A 36 7.10 2.03 -7.71
N LEU A 37 8.17 2.76 -8.02
CA LEU A 37 9.01 3.43 -7.03
C LEU A 37 8.52 4.87 -6.89
N GLU A 38 7.99 5.21 -5.73
CA GLU A 38 7.60 6.57 -5.39
C GLU A 38 8.68 7.25 -4.57
N LEU A 39 9.13 8.40 -5.05
CA LEU A 39 10.17 9.21 -4.43
C LEU A 39 9.55 10.35 -3.62
N GLN A 40 10.19 10.72 -2.53
CA GLN A 40 9.78 11.84 -1.68
C GLN A 40 9.82 13.18 -2.41
N GLN A 41 10.84 13.38 -3.21
CA GLN A 41 11.06 14.60 -4.00
C GLN A 41 10.85 14.31 -5.49
N GLU A 42 10.62 15.37 -6.24
CA GLU A 42 10.61 15.26 -7.70
C GLU A 42 11.88 14.54 -8.17
N LYS A 43 11.67 13.52 -9.01
CA LYS A 43 12.79 12.77 -9.56
C LYS A 43 13.66 13.68 -10.38
N ASP A 44 14.93 13.67 -10.09
CA ASP A 44 15.94 14.26 -10.93
C ASP A 44 16.36 13.27 -12.03
N HIS A 45 17.13 13.74 -12.98
CA HIS A 45 17.70 12.88 -14.03
C HIS A 45 18.53 11.73 -13.47
N SER A 46 19.17 11.95 -12.31
CA SER A 46 20.03 11.00 -11.62
C SER A 46 19.27 9.78 -11.12
N SER A 47 18.07 9.96 -10.52
CA SER A 47 17.26 8.86 -10.01
C SER A 47 16.79 7.92 -11.12
N MET A 48 16.32 8.47 -12.24
CA MET A 48 15.90 7.69 -13.40
C MET A 48 17.08 6.91 -14.01
N GLU A 49 18.21 7.55 -14.19
CA GLU A 49 19.42 6.93 -14.73
C GLU A 49 19.96 5.83 -13.81
N SER A 50 19.91 6.03 -12.49
CA SER A 50 20.30 5.02 -11.50
C SER A 50 19.42 3.78 -11.57
N VAL A 51 18.11 3.96 -11.68
CA VAL A 51 17.17 2.82 -11.85
C VAL A 51 17.41 2.11 -13.19
N LYS A 52 17.58 2.83 -14.27
CA LYS A 52 17.91 2.24 -15.58
C LYS A 52 19.22 1.46 -15.57
N SER A 53 20.24 1.99 -14.91
CA SER A 53 21.54 1.33 -14.75
C SER A 53 21.45 0.03 -13.96
N PHE A 54 20.57 -0.02 -12.95
CA PHE A 54 20.33 -1.20 -12.14
C PHE A 54 19.86 -2.40 -13.00
N PHE A 55 19.01 -2.17 -14.00
CA PHE A 55 18.49 -3.23 -14.87
C PHE A 55 19.43 -3.62 -16.02
N GLY A 56 20.41 -2.78 -16.33
CA GLY A 56 21.35 -3.00 -17.42
C GLY A 56 20.75 -2.84 -18.82
N GLY A 57 21.59 -2.56 -19.82
CA GLY A 57 21.15 -2.22 -21.20
C GLY A 57 20.62 -3.38 -22.04
N LYS A 58 20.58 -4.62 -21.53
CA LYS A 58 20.07 -5.81 -22.23
C LYS A 58 18.77 -6.36 -21.65
N SER A 59 18.22 -5.68 -20.66
CA SER A 59 16.97 -6.06 -20.02
C SER A 59 15.80 -5.87 -20.97
N LYS A 60 14.85 -6.78 -20.93
CA LYS A 60 13.54 -6.66 -21.61
C LYS A 60 12.53 -5.87 -20.76
N ASP A 61 12.98 -5.33 -19.66
CA ASP A 61 12.16 -4.52 -18.76
C ASP A 61 11.99 -3.10 -19.32
N PHE A 62 10.84 -2.49 -19.03
CA PHE A 62 10.59 -1.11 -19.41
C PHE A 62 10.62 -0.23 -18.18
N ILE A 63 11.31 0.90 -18.28
CA ILE A 63 11.39 1.90 -17.23
C ILE A 63 10.89 3.22 -17.79
N THR A 64 9.84 3.75 -17.18
CA THR A 64 9.19 4.98 -17.60
C THR A 64 8.69 5.78 -16.41
N ALA A 65 8.04 6.90 -16.68
CA ALA A 65 7.40 7.75 -15.69
C ALA A 65 6.09 8.31 -16.24
N VAL A 66 5.08 8.39 -15.40
CA VAL A 66 3.79 9.01 -15.73
C VAL A 66 3.58 10.32 -14.96
N ASP A 67 4.35 10.55 -13.91
CA ASP A 67 4.35 11.76 -13.10
C ASP A 67 5.77 12.13 -12.63
N GLU A 68 5.90 13.21 -11.85
CA GLU A 68 7.19 13.77 -11.44
C GLU A 68 7.85 13.02 -10.28
N LYS A 69 7.12 12.21 -9.54
CA LYS A 69 7.61 11.53 -8.32
C LYS A 69 7.72 10.01 -8.47
N SER A 70 7.15 9.44 -9.52
CA SER A 70 7.09 7.99 -9.67
C SER A 70 7.96 7.49 -10.82
N ILE A 71 8.69 6.42 -10.57
CA ILE A 71 9.38 5.63 -11.59
C ILE A 71 8.66 4.30 -11.72
N ILE A 72 8.24 3.97 -12.95
CA ILE A 72 7.48 2.77 -13.23
C ILE A 72 8.37 1.77 -13.94
N ILE A 73 8.38 0.56 -13.43
CA ILE A 73 9.15 -0.56 -13.95
C ILE A 73 8.15 -1.64 -14.39
N VAL A 74 8.15 -1.96 -15.67
CA VAL A 74 7.44 -3.12 -16.19
C VAL A 74 8.43 -4.26 -16.28
N LYS A 75 8.42 -5.11 -15.26
CA LYS A 75 9.38 -6.21 -15.11
C LYS A 75 8.90 -7.45 -15.86
N GLU A 76 9.71 -7.96 -16.77
CA GLU A 76 9.50 -9.27 -17.37
C GLU A 76 10.03 -10.35 -16.41
N LEU A 77 9.23 -11.41 -16.19
CA LEU A 77 9.61 -12.53 -15.34
C LEU A 77 9.95 -13.75 -16.19
N GLU A 78 11.07 -14.36 -15.87
CA GLU A 78 11.50 -15.62 -16.47
C GLU A 78 10.74 -16.82 -15.87
N GLU A 79 10.90 -17.98 -16.50
CA GLU A 79 10.32 -19.21 -15.98
C GLU A 79 10.90 -19.52 -14.57
N GLY A 80 10.02 -19.79 -13.62
CA GLY A 80 10.40 -20.04 -12.23
C GLY A 80 10.47 -18.79 -11.35
N GLU A 81 10.50 -17.60 -11.90
CA GLU A 81 10.41 -16.35 -11.11
C GLU A 81 8.97 -16.07 -10.68
N GLY A 82 8.81 -15.49 -9.49
CA GLY A 82 7.52 -15.18 -8.89
C GLY A 82 7.56 -13.97 -7.97
N TYR A 83 6.58 -13.89 -7.08
CA TYR A 83 6.45 -12.76 -6.14
C TYR A 83 7.63 -12.61 -5.19
N ALA A 84 8.26 -13.71 -4.77
CA ALA A 84 9.46 -13.66 -3.94
C ALA A 84 10.62 -12.94 -4.64
N ASP A 85 10.74 -13.11 -5.95
CA ASP A 85 11.76 -12.44 -6.76
C ASP A 85 11.44 -10.94 -6.91
N LEU A 86 10.18 -10.57 -7.06
CA LEU A 86 9.76 -9.16 -7.07
C LEU A 86 10.03 -8.48 -5.74
N ASP A 87 9.79 -9.17 -4.63
CA ASP A 87 10.08 -8.66 -3.30
C ASP A 87 11.59 -8.42 -3.10
N LYS A 88 12.41 -9.41 -3.43
CA LYS A 88 13.87 -9.28 -3.39
C LYS A 88 14.39 -8.16 -4.29
N LEU A 89 13.87 -8.06 -5.50
CA LEU A 89 14.24 -7.01 -6.45
C LEU A 89 13.88 -5.63 -5.89
N SER A 90 12.71 -5.49 -5.29
CA SER A 90 12.27 -4.24 -4.66
C SER A 90 13.22 -3.78 -3.57
N HIS A 91 13.59 -4.67 -2.67
CA HIS A 91 14.57 -4.37 -1.62
C HIS A 91 15.95 -4.04 -2.21
N ALA A 92 16.39 -4.76 -3.23
CA ALA A 92 17.67 -4.50 -3.88
C ALA A 92 17.73 -3.12 -4.56
N ILE A 93 16.62 -2.66 -5.16
CA ILE A 93 16.51 -1.33 -5.74
C ILE A 93 16.65 -0.26 -4.64
N LEU A 94 15.91 -0.41 -3.53
CA LEU A 94 15.99 0.52 -2.41
C LEU A 94 17.39 0.57 -1.80
N ASP A 95 18.04 -0.59 -1.62
CA ASP A 95 19.43 -0.69 -1.13
C ASP A 95 20.42 0.05 -2.04
N THR A 96 20.33 -0.22 -3.34
CA THR A 96 21.26 0.36 -4.32
C THR A 96 21.12 1.89 -4.42
N LEU A 97 19.90 2.40 -4.26
CA LEU A 97 19.63 3.84 -4.28
C LEU A 97 19.86 4.52 -2.92
N GLY A 98 20.20 3.76 -1.87
CA GLY A 98 20.40 4.28 -0.52
C GLY A 98 19.10 4.80 0.13
N LEU A 99 17.96 4.26 -0.24
CA LEU A 99 16.64 4.74 0.18
C LEU A 99 16.00 3.92 1.30
N ASN A 100 16.63 2.87 1.77
CA ASN A 100 16.09 1.93 2.78
C ASN A 100 15.76 2.51 4.14
N GLN A 101 16.21 3.72 4.43
CA GLN A 101 15.97 4.36 5.72
C GLN A 101 15.10 5.61 5.59
N ASN A 102 14.54 5.81 4.43
CA ASN A 102 13.70 6.97 4.16
C ASN A 102 12.23 6.55 4.23
N GLU A 103 11.57 6.87 5.33
CA GLU A 103 10.16 6.52 5.61
C GLU A 103 9.16 7.01 4.54
N GLU A 104 9.59 7.89 3.64
CA GLU A 104 8.73 8.46 2.60
C GLU A 104 8.98 7.86 1.19
N THR A 105 9.87 6.88 1.09
CA THR A 105 10.14 6.21 -0.19
C THR A 105 9.58 4.78 -0.15
N HIS A 106 8.72 4.46 -1.10
CA HIS A 106 8.05 3.17 -1.18
C HIS A 106 8.18 2.57 -2.57
N ILE A 107 8.29 1.25 -2.61
CA ILE A 107 8.05 0.46 -3.82
C ILE A 107 6.80 -0.40 -3.61
N ALA A 108 5.90 -0.35 -4.58
CA ALA A 108 4.77 -1.26 -4.63
C ALA A 108 4.76 -2.02 -5.96
N TYR A 109 4.20 -3.22 -5.95
CA TYR A 109 4.03 -4.00 -7.17
C TYR A 109 2.65 -4.66 -7.24
N GLY A 110 2.13 -4.72 -8.46
CA GLY A 110 0.88 -5.37 -8.78
C GLY A 110 1.02 -6.89 -8.96
N THR A 111 -0.05 -7.54 -9.38
CA THR A 111 -0.03 -8.96 -9.67
C THR A 111 0.70 -9.26 -10.97
N ILE A 112 1.28 -10.45 -11.04
CA ILE A 112 1.91 -10.96 -12.24
C ILE A 112 0.81 -11.26 -13.27
N VAL A 113 0.98 -10.71 -14.47
CA VAL A 113 0.07 -10.88 -15.60
C VAL A 113 0.76 -11.68 -16.70
N ASN A 114 -0.03 -12.36 -17.53
CA ASN A 114 0.50 -13.27 -18.57
C ASN A 114 0.49 -12.67 -19.97
N GLU A 115 -0.25 -11.59 -20.14
CA GLU A 115 -0.42 -10.94 -21.44
C GLU A 115 -0.16 -9.44 -21.36
N LEU A 116 0.40 -8.88 -22.41
CA LEU A 116 0.71 -7.45 -22.48
C LEU A 116 -0.51 -6.55 -22.27
N LYS A 117 -1.69 -6.96 -22.74
CA LYS A 117 -2.95 -6.21 -22.55
C LYS A 117 -3.36 -6.06 -21.08
N GLU A 118 -2.85 -6.92 -20.19
CA GLU A 118 -3.16 -6.91 -18.76
C GLU A 118 -2.21 -6.05 -17.94
N VAL A 119 -1.18 -5.49 -18.55
CA VAL A 119 -0.17 -4.67 -17.86
C VAL A 119 -0.81 -3.45 -17.17
N SER A 120 -1.82 -2.83 -17.78
CA SER A 120 -2.57 -1.73 -17.17
C SER A 120 -3.24 -2.13 -15.86
N ARG A 121 -3.72 -3.36 -15.76
CA ARG A 121 -4.28 -3.89 -14.50
C ARG A 121 -3.21 -3.97 -13.42
N SER A 122 -2.05 -4.55 -13.71
CA SER A 122 -0.93 -4.62 -12.76
C SER A 122 -0.47 -3.22 -12.32
N TYR A 123 -0.47 -2.25 -13.22
CA TYR A 123 -0.19 -0.86 -12.90
C TYR A 123 -1.21 -0.26 -11.92
N LYS A 124 -2.50 -0.42 -12.18
CA LYS A 124 -3.57 0.07 -11.30
C LYS A 124 -3.49 -0.56 -9.90
N GLU A 125 -3.16 -1.85 -9.87
CA GLU A 125 -2.94 -2.59 -8.62
C GLU A 125 -1.73 -2.08 -7.84
N ALA A 126 -0.61 -1.82 -8.51
CA ALA A 126 0.58 -1.25 -7.89
C ALA A 126 0.32 0.17 -7.36
N ARG A 127 -0.44 0.99 -8.08
CA ARG A 127 -0.89 2.31 -7.64
C ARG A 127 -1.73 2.23 -6.38
N MET A 128 -2.72 1.35 -6.36
CA MET A 128 -3.55 1.11 -5.17
C MET A 128 -2.71 0.62 -3.99
N ALA A 129 -1.74 -0.27 -4.23
CA ALA A 129 -0.84 -0.75 -3.19
C ALA A 129 -0.01 0.39 -2.56
N LEU A 130 0.44 1.36 -3.34
CA LEU A 130 1.11 2.56 -2.81
C LEU A 130 0.19 3.34 -1.88
N ASP A 131 -1.03 3.66 -2.31
CA ASP A 131 -1.97 4.46 -1.53
C ASP A 131 -2.40 3.74 -0.26
N VAL A 132 -2.81 2.48 -0.36
CA VAL A 132 -3.21 1.66 0.78
C VAL A 132 -2.03 1.46 1.74
N GLY A 133 -0.83 1.28 1.21
CA GLY A 133 0.39 1.17 1.99
C GLY A 133 0.67 2.41 2.83
N LYS A 134 0.56 3.59 2.25
CA LYS A 134 0.74 4.87 2.97
C LYS A 134 -0.28 5.05 4.09
N ILE A 135 -1.51 4.61 3.87
CA ILE A 135 -2.58 4.76 4.86
C ILE A 135 -2.39 3.80 6.03
N PHE A 136 -2.11 2.52 5.76
CA PHE A 136 -2.19 1.45 6.75
C PHE A 136 -0.86 0.77 7.07
N PHE A 137 0.15 0.90 6.23
CA PHE A 137 1.43 0.19 6.34
C PHE A 137 2.63 1.13 6.22
N GLY A 138 2.55 2.32 6.81
CA GLY A 138 3.56 3.38 6.66
C GLY A 138 5.00 2.98 7.01
N GLU A 139 5.19 1.96 7.85
CA GLU A 139 6.50 1.42 8.21
C GLU A 139 7.11 0.49 7.14
N LYS A 140 6.34 0.10 6.13
CA LYS A 140 6.81 -0.82 5.09
C LYS A 140 7.31 -0.06 3.88
N ASP A 141 8.54 -0.35 3.50
CA ASP A 141 9.17 0.22 2.30
C ASP A 141 8.71 -0.48 1.02
N VAL A 142 8.37 -1.77 1.10
CA VAL A 142 7.94 -2.61 -0.02
C VAL A 142 6.55 -3.14 0.24
N ILE A 143 5.63 -2.91 -0.71
CA ILE A 143 4.22 -3.24 -0.58
C ILE A 143 3.75 -4.04 -1.79
N ALA A 144 3.30 -5.27 -1.54
CA ALA A 144 2.66 -6.11 -2.56
C ALA A 144 1.15 -5.89 -2.57
N TYR A 145 0.55 -5.74 -3.74
CA TYR A 145 -0.91 -5.65 -3.89
C TYR A 145 -1.63 -6.83 -3.22
N SER A 146 -1.09 -8.05 -3.35
CA SER A 146 -1.66 -9.25 -2.77
C SER A 146 -1.66 -9.29 -1.24
N SER A 147 -0.93 -8.41 -0.57
CA SER A 147 -0.79 -8.37 0.89
C SER A 147 -1.62 -7.28 1.58
N LEU A 148 -2.44 -6.55 0.84
CA LEU A 148 -3.18 -5.40 1.36
C LEU A 148 -4.31 -5.78 2.33
N GLY A 149 -4.89 -6.97 2.19
CA GLY A 149 -5.93 -7.45 3.08
C GLY A 149 -7.15 -6.53 3.16
N ILE A 150 -7.63 -6.27 4.37
CA ILE A 150 -8.80 -5.43 4.65
C ILE A 150 -8.58 -3.98 4.17
N GLY A 151 -7.36 -3.48 4.18
CA GLY A 151 -7.03 -2.13 3.71
C GLY A 151 -7.50 -1.87 2.27
N ARG A 152 -7.41 -2.87 1.41
CA ARG A 152 -7.92 -2.79 0.03
C ARG A 152 -9.43 -2.63 -0.04
N LEU A 153 -10.18 -3.28 0.83
CA LEU A 153 -11.64 -3.13 0.89
C LEU A 153 -12.03 -1.74 1.38
N ILE A 154 -11.39 -1.28 2.44
CA ILE A 154 -11.69 0.04 3.03
C ILE A 154 -11.38 1.17 2.06
N TYR A 155 -10.26 1.10 1.34
CA TYR A 155 -9.87 2.09 0.34
C TYR A 155 -10.91 2.29 -0.78
N GLN A 156 -11.77 1.31 -1.03
CA GLN A 156 -12.82 1.35 -2.05
C GLN A 156 -14.18 1.78 -1.52
N LEU A 157 -14.30 2.08 -0.22
CA LEU A 157 -15.57 2.51 0.36
C LEU A 157 -15.89 3.96 0.00
N PRO A 158 -17.13 4.27 -0.38
CA PRO A 158 -17.58 5.64 -0.55
C PRO A 158 -17.45 6.44 0.76
N ILE A 159 -16.93 7.66 0.68
CA ILE A 159 -16.77 8.52 1.87
C ILE A 159 -18.07 8.75 2.63
N PRO A 160 -19.26 8.97 1.98
CA PRO A 160 -20.51 9.08 2.72
C PRO A 160 -20.85 7.84 3.57
N LEU A 161 -20.52 6.64 3.08
CA LEU A 161 -20.71 5.40 3.83
C LEU A 161 -19.77 5.35 5.04
N CYS A 162 -18.51 5.76 4.86
CA CYS A 162 -17.53 5.86 5.95
C CYS A 162 -18.02 6.80 7.07
N LYS A 163 -18.51 7.99 6.71
CA LYS A 163 -19.03 8.97 7.66
C LYS A 163 -20.22 8.43 8.43
N MET A 164 -21.14 7.76 7.75
CA MET A 164 -22.31 7.15 8.36
C MET A 164 -21.92 6.05 9.36
N PHE A 165 -21.00 5.17 8.97
CA PHE A 165 -20.49 4.09 9.83
C PHE A 165 -19.81 4.61 11.11
N ILE A 166 -18.97 5.63 11.01
CA ILE A 166 -18.29 6.24 12.17
C ILE A 166 -19.32 6.89 13.11
N LYS A 167 -20.34 7.57 12.56
CA LYS A 167 -21.41 8.18 13.36
C LYS A 167 -22.23 7.12 14.12
N GLU A 168 -22.55 6.01 13.48
CA GLU A 168 -23.31 4.92 14.11
C GLU A 168 -22.55 4.28 15.29
N ILE A 169 -21.22 4.15 15.19
CA ILE A 169 -20.40 3.51 16.22
C ILE A 169 -20.08 4.47 17.37
N PHE A 170 -19.70 5.69 17.07
CA PHE A 170 -19.18 6.64 18.05
C PHE A 170 -20.15 7.76 18.41
N GLU A 171 -21.32 7.79 17.79
CA GLU A 171 -22.34 8.84 17.96
C GLU A 171 -21.76 10.25 17.77
N ASN A 172 -21.59 11.00 18.86
CA ASN A 172 -21.03 12.35 18.86
C ASN A 172 -19.53 12.40 19.17
N LYS A 173 -18.88 11.24 19.32
CA LYS A 173 -17.45 11.11 19.56
C LYS A 173 -16.76 10.69 18.28
N SER A 174 -15.48 11.02 18.16
CA SER A 174 -14.63 10.59 17.05
C SER A 174 -13.44 9.83 17.60
N PRO A 175 -12.90 8.82 16.87
CA PRO A 175 -11.59 8.26 17.20
C PRO A 175 -10.47 9.30 17.26
N ASP A 176 -10.65 10.45 16.63
CA ASP A 176 -9.74 11.58 16.71
C ASP A 176 -9.66 12.23 18.10
N ASP A 177 -10.67 11.98 18.94
CA ASP A 177 -10.72 12.50 20.30
C ASP A 177 -9.86 11.69 21.29
N PHE A 178 -9.30 10.56 20.83
CA PHE A 178 -8.40 9.77 21.66
C PHE A 178 -6.99 10.37 21.66
N ASP A 179 -6.38 10.41 22.86
CA ASP A 179 -4.98 10.79 22.98
C ASP A 179 -4.03 9.73 22.38
N GLU A 180 -2.79 10.13 22.14
CA GLU A 180 -1.77 9.26 21.57
C GLU A 180 -1.52 7.99 22.43
N GLU A 181 -1.53 8.15 23.75
CA GLU A 181 -1.34 7.03 24.69
C GLU A 181 -2.44 5.97 24.54
N THR A 182 -3.69 6.42 24.37
CA THR A 182 -4.84 5.54 24.13
C THR A 182 -4.71 4.81 22.80
N LEU A 183 -4.34 5.51 21.73
CA LEU A 183 -4.15 4.91 20.40
C LEU A 183 -3.03 3.87 20.40
N VAL A 184 -1.90 4.18 21.03
CA VAL A 184 -0.79 3.23 21.19
C VAL A 184 -1.22 2.00 21.98
N THR A 185 -2.01 2.18 23.03
CA THR A 185 -2.55 1.05 23.82
C THR A 185 -3.44 0.14 22.97
N ILE A 186 -4.33 0.73 22.18
CA ILE A 186 -5.24 -0.01 21.29
C ILE A 186 -4.45 -0.78 20.24
N ASP A 187 -3.51 -0.13 19.56
CA ASP A 187 -2.69 -0.76 18.51
C ASP A 187 -1.89 -1.93 19.09
N LYS A 188 -1.23 -1.75 20.23
CA LYS A 188 -0.49 -2.85 20.89
C LYS A 188 -1.40 -3.99 21.35
N PHE A 189 -2.59 -3.70 21.81
CA PHE A 189 -3.56 -4.71 22.18
C PHE A 189 -4.01 -5.56 21.00
N PHE A 190 -4.23 -4.94 19.85
CA PHE A 190 -4.55 -5.63 18.60
C PHE A 190 -3.35 -6.42 18.06
N GLU A 191 -2.15 -5.86 18.07
CA GLU A 191 -0.92 -6.56 17.66
C GLU A 191 -0.69 -7.84 18.46
N ASN A 192 -1.03 -7.82 19.75
CA ASN A 192 -0.88 -8.95 20.66
C ASN A 192 -2.13 -9.86 20.71
N SER A 193 -2.98 -9.79 19.70
CA SER A 193 -4.16 -10.66 19.57
C SER A 193 -5.07 -10.64 20.81
N LEU A 194 -5.30 -9.45 21.38
CA LEU A 194 -6.13 -9.20 22.54
C LEU A 194 -5.59 -9.85 23.85
N ASN A 195 -4.28 -10.07 23.91
CA ASN A 195 -3.62 -10.61 25.09
C ASN A 195 -3.26 -9.50 26.08
N VAL A 196 -3.99 -9.43 27.20
CA VAL A 196 -3.81 -8.39 28.23
C VAL A 196 -2.41 -8.46 28.85
N SER A 197 -1.93 -9.65 29.20
CA SER A 197 -0.64 -9.82 29.89
C SER A 197 0.54 -9.43 29.00
N GLU A 198 0.55 -9.87 27.74
CA GLU A 198 1.61 -9.53 26.79
C GLU A 198 1.60 -8.04 26.43
N THR A 199 0.41 -7.47 26.23
CA THR A 199 0.27 -6.05 25.92
C THR A 199 0.77 -5.18 27.07
N SER A 200 0.40 -5.49 28.32
CA SER A 200 0.88 -4.74 29.48
C SER A 200 2.40 -4.81 29.64
N ARG A 201 2.98 -5.99 29.38
CA ARG A 201 4.44 -6.19 29.38
C ARG A 201 5.14 -5.31 28.34
N GLN A 202 4.64 -5.30 27.11
CA GLN A 202 5.23 -4.50 26.02
C GLN A 202 5.06 -3.00 26.22
N LEU A 203 3.98 -2.57 26.87
CA LEU A 203 3.75 -1.17 27.20
C LEU A 203 4.44 -0.72 28.50
N TYR A 204 5.13 -1.64 29.20
CA TYR A 204 5.78 -1.37 30.48
C TYR A 204 4.82 -0.81 31.54
N ILE A 205 3.58 -1.30 31.56
CA ILE A 205 2.55 -0.92 32.54
C ILE A 205 2.04 -2.14 33.31
N HIS A 206 1.46 -1.89 34.48
CA HIS A 206 0.82 -2.95 35.26
C HIS A 206 -0.45 -3.45 34.54
N ARG A 207 -0.73 -4.74 34.62
CA ARG A 207 -1.94 -5.35 34.05
C ARG A 207 -3.23 -4.60 34.41
N ASN A 208 -3.38 -4.19 35.67
CA ASN A 208 -4.56 -3.46 36.11
C ASN A 208 -4.70 -2.09 35.46
N THR A 209 -3.59 -1.44 35.11
CA THR A 209 -3.60 -0.18 34.35
C THR A 209 -4.16 -0.39 32.96
N LEU A 210 -3.77 -1.47 32.29
CA LEU A 210 -4.31 -1.82 30.99
C LEU A 210 -5.81 -2.12 31.07
N VAL A 211 -6.23 -2.92 32.03
CA VAL A 211 -7.66 -3.24 32.26
C VAL A 211 -8.45 -1.95 32.51
N TYR A 212 -7.93 -1.04 33.30
CA TYR A 212 -8.56 0.26 33.53
C TYR A 212 -8.74 1.07 32.23
N ARG A 213 -7.71 1.11 31.39
CA ARG A 213 -7.79 1.79 30.08
C ARG A 213 -8.85 1.16 29.18
N LEU A 214 -8.91 -0.18 29.12
CA LEU A 214 -9.93 -0.90 28.33
C LEU A 214 -11.34 -0.67 28.86
N ASP A 215 -11.53 -0.64 30.19
CA ASP A 215 -12.82 -0.32 30.81
C ASP A 215 -13.25 1.13 30.51
N LYS A 216 -12.30 2.07 30.51
CA LYS A 216 -12.56 3.46 30.16
C LYS A 216 -13.00 3.60 28.69
N LEU A 217 -12.37 2.88 27.79
CA LEU A 217 -12.78 2.82 26.37
C LEU A 217 -14.17 2.25 26.21
N GLN A 218 -14.49 1.17 26.92
CA GLN A 218 -15.83 0.56 26.90
C GLN A 218 -16.89 1.54 27.38
N LYS A 219 -16.64 2.28 28.46
CA LYS A 219 -17.56 3.29 28.97
C LYS A 219 -17.79 4.44 27.97
N SER A 220 -16.74 4.84 27.27
CA SER A 220 -16.81 5.98 26.35
C SER A 220 -17.37 5.63 24.98
N THR A 221 -17.18 4.40 24.49
CA THR A 221 -17.55 3.98 23.13
C THR A 221 -18.65 2.94 23.08
N GLY A 222 -18.93 2.25 24.20
CA GLY A 222 -19.83 1.09 24.22
C GLY A 222 -19.18 -0.21 23.72
N LEU A 223 -17.92 -0.18 23.28
CA LEU A 223 -17.19 -1.32 22.73
C LEU A 223 -16.15 -1.85 23.72
N ASP A 224 -16.26 -3.13 24.08
CA ASP A 224 -15.26 -3.83 24.89
C ASP A 224 -14.23 -4.52 23.97
N LEU A 225 -13.03 -3.99 23.89
CA LEU A 225 -11.96 -4.52 23.01
C LEU A 225 -11.50 -5.93 23.40
N ARG A 226 -11.88 -6.45 24.56
CA ARG A 226 -11.64 -7.85 24.95
C ARG A 226 -12.61 -8.83 24.31
N VAL A 227 -13.72 -8.33 23.80
CA VAL A 227 -14.71 -9.10 23.03
C VAL A 227 -14.35 -9.00 21.55
N PHE A 228 -14.16 -10.14 20.91
CA PHE A 228 -13.64 -10.22 19.52
C PHE A 228 -14.46 -9.40 18.53
N GLU A 229 -15.78 -9.49 18.56
CA GLU A 229 -16.67 -8.74 17.65
C GLU A 229 -16.54 -7.22 17.84
N ASP A 230 -16.45 -6.77 19.09
CA ASP A 230 -16.24 -5.35 19.41
C ASP A 230 -14.85 -4.87 18.98
N ALA A 231 -13.83 -5.73 19.18
CA ALA A 231 -12.47 -5.45 18.74
C ALA A 231 -12.36 -5.28 17.23
N ILE A 232 -13.00 -6.15 16.45
CA ILE A 232 -13.06 -6.04 14.98
C ILE A 232 -13.75 -4.75 14.57
N THR A 233 -14.90 -4.46 15.14
CA THR A 233 -15.66 -3.23 14.84
C THR A 233 -14.81 -1.99 15.11
N PHE A 234 -14.13 -1.96 16.24
CA PHE A 234 -13.26 -0.85 16.62
C PHE A 234 -12.05 -0.72 15.69
N LYS A 235 -11.41 -1.83 15.35
CA LYS A 235 -10.27 -1.85 14.42
C LYS A 235 -10.66 -1.32 13.03
N ILE A 236 -11.78 -1.78 12.50
CA ILE A 236 -12.29 -1.31 11.20
C ILE A 236 -12.62 0.19 11.27
N ALA A 237 -13.23 0.64 12.37
CA ALA A 237 -13.53 2.07 12.56
C ALA A 237 -12.26 2.93 12.56
N LEU A 238 -11.18 2.51 13.22
CA LEU A 238 -9.90 3.22 13.18
C LEU A 238 -9.31 3.25 11.77
N MET A 239 -9.38 2.16 11.03
CA MET A 239 -8.92 2.11 9.65
C MET A 239 -9.74 3.03 8.73
N VAL A 240 -11.06 3.06 8.90
CA VAL A 240 -11.96 3.96 8.16
C VAL A 240 -11.61 5.42 8.44
N VAL A 241 -11.33 5.78 9.67
CA VAL A 241 -10.91 7.16 10.03
C VAL A 241 -9.59 7.52 9.40
N ARG A 242 -8.59 6.64 9.42
CA ARG A 242 -7.30 6.86 8.73
C ARG A 242 -7.49 7.07 7.23
N TYR A 243 -8.34 6.28 6.61
CA TYR A 243 -8.69 6.42 5.20
C TYR A 243 -9.37 7.76 4.89
N MET A 244 -10.34 8.16 5.68
CA MET A 244 -11.03 9.45 5.52
C MET A 244 -10.06 10.62 5.63
N LYS A 245 -9.16 10.61 6.62
CA LYS A 245 -8.12 11.65 6.77
C LYS A 245 -7.19 11.71 5.58
N TYR A 246 -6.74 10.58 5.07
CA TYR A 246 -5.90 10.52 3.88
C TYR A 246 -6.60 11.13 2.67
N MET A 247 -7.87 10.80 2.45
CA MET A 247 -8.66 11.36 1.33
C MET A 247 -8.84 12.87 1.44
N GLU A 248 -8.99 13.40 2.66
CA GLU A 248 -9.03 14.86 2.89
C GLU A 248 -7.72 15.54 2.47
N THR A 249 -6.57 14.90 2.66
CA THR A 249 -5.28 15.46 2.25
C THR A 249 -5.09 15.54 0.73
N LEU A 250 -5.85 14.77 -0.04
CA LEU A 250 -5.79 14.78 -1.51
C LEU A 250 -6.67 15.86 -2.15
N GLU A 251 -7.60 16.46 -1.39
CA GLU A 251 -8.51 17.50 -1.87
C GLU A 251 -7.88 18.92 -1.84
N TYR A 252 -6.66 19.05 -1.33
CA TYR A 252 -5.86 20.28 -1.26
C TYR A 252 -4.56 20.11 -2.07
#